data_51e5e9ddb7e8e403eebf890cc943f2b3
#
_entry.id   51e5e9ddb7e8e403eebf890cc943f2b3
#
_cell.length_a   1.000
_cell.length_b   1.000
_cell.length_c   1.000
_cell.angle_alpha   90.00
_cell.angle_beta   90.00
_cell.angle_gamma   90.00
#
_symmetry.space_group_name_H-M   'P 1'
#
loop_
_entity.id
_entity.type
_entity.pdbx_description
1 polymer ?
#
loop_
_entity_poly.entity_id
_entity_poly.type
_entity_poly.pdbx_seq_one_letter_code
_entity_poly.pdbx_strand_id
1 'polypeptide(L)'
;MLTIVAYHYVRDLAASAFPKLAALDRAAFERQLDHIAGAYSVVGPEAVYDAVTDGPPLPENACLLTFDDGYRDHAETAAPALARRGWLGLFFPAADAVTKRDLLEVNAIHFVAAASDDRAALAGEVAALVEETREAGTPSPADLRDRWHRPGRWDDADTRFVKGVLQQALPAGQRRTVIDTLFHRHVSDDPQGFADALYLDREAISSMRDAGMAFGSHGACHRRMTELDDKALDADLDASLALLESCGISTGEGWSLCYPHGAHNRR
;
A
#
# COMPACT_ATOMS: atom_id res chain seq x y z
N MET A 1 -0.06 -26.64 2.45
CA MET A 1 -0.50 -25.47 1.62
C MET A 1 -0.18 -24.22 2.40
N LEU A 2 0.39 -23.16 1.78
CA LEU A 2 0.65 -21.87 2.40
C LEU A 2 -0.51 -20.91 2.10
N THR A 3 -1.05 -20.27 3.12
CA THR A 3 -1.95 -19.12 3.02
C THR A 3 -1.15 -17.86 3.32
N ILE A 4 -1.27 -16.83 2.47
CA ILE A 4 -0.69 -15.50 2.74
C ILE A 4 -1.84 -14.54 2.96
N VAL A 5 -1.85 -13.88 4.11
CA VAL A 5 -2.84 -12.85 4.45
C VAL A 5 -2.16 -11.49 4.41
N ALA A 6 -2.55 -10.69 3.41
CA ALA A 6 -1.99 -9.35 3.20
C ALA A 6 -2.85 -8.28 3.87
N TYR A 7 -2.19 -7.42 4.61
CA TYR A 7 -2.77 -6.27 5.31
C TYR A 7 -2.20 -4.96 4.76
N HIS A 8 -2.99 -3.88 4.89
CA HIS A 8 -2.60 -2.52 4.59
C HIS A 8 -2.82 -1.68 5.85
N TYR A 9 -3.75 -0.72 5.84
CA TYR A 9 -4.07 0.06 7.03
C TYR A 9 -4.65 -0.80 8.17
N VAL A 10 -4.11 -0.64 9.38
CA VAL A 10 -4.63 -1.24 10.62
C VAL A 10 -4.68 -0.17 11.70
N ARG A 11 -5.80 0.52 11.84
CA ARG A 11 -5.90 1.70 12.72
C ARG A 11 -7.19 1.76 13.51
N ASP A 12 -7.18 2.60 14.53
CA ASP A 12 -8.39 2.99 15.26
C ASP A 12 -9.19 3.99 14.41
N LEU A 13 -10.19 3.49 13.68
CA LEU A 13 -11.01 4.32 12.81
C LEU A 13 -11.88 5.30 13.61
N ALA A 14 -12.30 4.94 14.83
CA ALA A 14 -13.12 5.81 15.67
C ALA A 14 -12.34 7.04 16.18
N ALA A 15 -11.03 6.90 16.40
CA ALA A 15 -10.14 7.98 16.80
C ALA A 15 -9.50 8.71 15.60
N SER A 16 -9.73 8.24 14.37
CA SER A 16 -9.13 8.81 13.16
C SER A 16 -9.86 10.08 12.70
N ALA A 17 -9.13 11.06 12.18
CA ALA A 17 -9.71 12.17 11.43
C ALA A 17 -10.42 11.72 10.13
N PHE A 18 -10.16 10.48 9.68
CA PHE A 18 -10.73 9.88 8.46
C PHE A 18 -11.47 8.57 8.78
N PRO A 19 -12.60 8.60 9.51
CA PRO A 19 -13.30 7.39 9.93
C PRO A 19 -13.92 6.59 8.77
N LYS A 20 -14.02 7.21 7.58
CA LYS A 20 -14.54 6.57 6.35
C LYS A 20 -13.43 5.96 5.49
N LEU A 21 -12.17 6.00 5.93
CA LEU A 21 -11.08 5.33 5.23
C LEU A 21 -11.38 3.83 5.15
N ALA A 22 -11.19 3.24 3.97
CA ALA A 22 -11.30 1.80 3.78
C ALA A 22 -10.10 1.08 4.42
N ALA A 23 -10.07 1.05 5.74
CA ALA A 23 -9.02 0.47 6.57
C ALA A 23 -9.59 -0.64 7.46
N LEU A 24 -8.75 -1.54 7.90
CA LEU A 24 -9.11 -2.52 8.92
C LEU A 24 -9.05 -1.85 10.30
N ASP A 25 -10.19 -1.86 11.01
CA ASP A 25 -10.25 -1.38 12.38
C ASP A 25 -9.41 -2.26 13.30
N ARG A 26 -8.72 -1.63 14.27
CA ARG A 26 -7.83 -2.32 15.23
C ARG A 26 -8.51 -3.47 15.94
N ALA A 27 -9.76 -3.32 16.40
CA ALA A 27 -10.48 -4.39 17.09
C ALA A 27 -10.86 -5.53 16.13
N ALA A 28 -11.14 -5.21 14.86
CA ALA A 28 -11.38 -6.23 13.83
C ALA A 28 -10.10 -6.99 13.49
N PHE A 29 -8.95 -6.31 13.42
CA PHE A 29 -7.64 -6.93 13.24
C PHE A 29 -7.33 -7.94 14.35
N GLU A 30 -7.49 -7.57 15.62
CA GLU A 30 -7.27 -8.48 16.74
C GLU A 30 -8.16 -9.74 16.66
N ARG A 31 -9.46 -9.58 16.29
CA ARG A 31 -10.36 -10.72 16.08
C ARG A 31 -9.92 -11.62 14.91
N GLN A 32 -9.37 -11.04 13.84
CA GLN A 32 -8.83 -11.84 12.74
C GLN A 32 -7.59 -12.63 13.19
N LEU A 33 -6.70 -12.02 13.98
CA LEU A 33 -5.53 -12.70 14.53
C LEU A 33 -5.95 -13.87 15.46
N ASP A 34 -6.99 -13.68 16.28
CA ASP A 34 -7.52 -14.75 17.14
C ASP A 34 -8.11 -15.91 16.32
N HIS A 35 -8.81 -15.60 15.22
CA HIS A 35 -9.28 -16.61 14.28
C HIS A 35 -8.11 -17.35 13.61
N ILE A 36 -7.09 -16.64 13.17
CA ILE A 36 -5.90 -17.22 12.56
C ILE A 36 -5.19 -18.14 13.54
N ALA A 37 -5.07 -17.75 14.81
CA ALA A 37 -4.49 -18.57 15.87
C ALA A 37 -5.19 -19.93 16.06
N GLY A 38 -6.51 -19.96 15.86
CA GLY A 38 -7.32 -21.18 16.01
C GLY A 38 -7.35 -22.07 14.76
N ALA A 39 -7.01 -21.54 13.58
CA ALA A 39 -7.21 -22.24 12.31
C ALA A 39 -5.92 -22.53 11.52
N TYR A 40 -4.83 -21.83 11.84
CA TYR A 40 -3.58 -21.86 11.06
C TYR A 40 -2.35 -22.02 11.96
N SER A 41 -1.29 -22.55 11.36
CA SER A 41 0.07 -22.51 11.90
C SER A 41 0.76 -21.27 11.35
N VAL A 42 0.84 -20.20 12.14
CA VAL A 42 1.52 -18.97 11.70
C VAL A 42 3.01 -19.22 11.62
N VAL A 43 3.60 -18.90 10.46
CA VAL A 43 5.02 -19.08 10.16
C VAL A 43 5.70 -17.76 9.86
N GLY A 44 6.97 -17.64 10.21
CA GLY A 44 7.79 -16.52 9.80
C GLY A 44 8.23 -16.63 8.33
N PRO A 45 8.69 -15.52 7.72
CA PRO A 45 9.14 -15.51 6.33
C PRO A 45 10.35 -16.42 6.08
N GLU A 46 11.25 -16.61 7.06
CA GLU A 46 12.39 -17.54 6.94
C GLU A 46 11.93 -18.97 6.67
N ALA A 47 10.91 -19.45 7.40
CA ALA A 47 10.39 -20.79 7.17
C ALA A 47 9.77 -20.95 5.77
N VAL A 48 9.19 -19.89 5.21
CA VAL A 48 8.70 -19.88 3.82
C VAL A 48 9.86 -19.91 2.84
N TYR A 49 10.91 -19.11 3.08
CA TYR A 49 12.13 -19.10 2.26
C TYR A 49 12.79 -20.48 2.25
N ASP A 50 13.01 -21.07 3.41
CA ASP A 50 13.58 -22.42 3.54
C ASP A 50 12.77 -23.45 2.75
N ALA A 51 11.46 -23.43 2.89
CA ALA A 51 10.59 -24.41 2.22
C ALA A 51 10.59 -24.30 0.69
N VAL A 52 10.98 -23.16 0.12
CA VAL A 52 11.09 -22.97 -1.35
C VAL A 52 12.52 -23.15 -1.86
N THR A 53 13.53 -23.27 -0.95
CA THR A 53 14.95 -23.44 -1.27
C THR A 53 15.55 -24.75 -0.76
N ASP A 54 14.80 -25.84 -0.84
CA ASP A 54 15.21 -27.20 -0.42
C ASP A 54 15.30 -27.44 1.10
N GLY A 55 14.73 -26.53 1.90
CA GLY A 55 14.62 -26.69 3.35
C GLY A 55 13.44 -27.57 3.79
N PRO A 56 13.14 -27.64 5.10
CA PRO A 56 12.06 -28.43 5.64
C PRO A 56 10.69 -27.93 5.11
N PRO A 57 9.71 -28.83 4.90
CA PRO A 57 8.39 -28.44 4.44
C PRO A 57 7.66 -27.61 5.51
N LEU A 58 6.82 -26.69 5.04
CA LEU A 58 5.94 -25.92 5.94
C LEU A 58 4.97 -26.85 6.69
N PRO A 59 4.55 -26.46 7.91
CA PRO A 59 3.52 -27.19 8.65
C PRO A 59 2.18 -27.18 7.90
N GLU A 60 1.28 -28.07 8.32
CA GLU A 60 -0.09 -28.05 7.82
C GLU A 60 -0.75 -26.71 8.16
N ASN A 61 -1.57 -26.20 7.22
CA ASN A 61 -2.25 -24.91 7.35
C ASN A 61 -1.30 -23.75 7.66
N ALA A 62 -0.09 -23.75 7.06
CA ALA A 62 0.84 -22.66 7.24
C ALA A 62 0.21 -21.31 6.81
N CYS A 63 0.42 -20.26 7.61
CA CYS A 63 -0.04 -18.91 7.33
C CYS A 63 1.09 -17.89 7.52
N LEU A 64 1.37 -17.10 6.49
CA LEU A 64 2.26 -15.95 6.56
C LEU A 64 1.44 -14.66 6.57
N LEU A 65 1.78 -13.74 7.48
CA LEU A 65 1.14 -12.44 7.60
C LEU A 65 2.03 -11.38 6.96
N THR A 66 1.49 -10.64 5.99
CA THR A 66 2.23 -9.59 5.27
C THR A 66 1.54 -8.24 5.39
N PHE A 67 2.33 -7.15 5.28
CA PHE A 67 1.88 -5.78 5.52
C PHE A 67 2.51 -4.85 4.48
N ASP A 68 1.70 -4.28 3.61
CA ASP A 68 2.16 -3.49 2.47
C ASP A 68 2.17 -1.97 2.76
N ASP A 69 2.84 -1.19 1.92
CA ASP A 69 2.94 0.27 1.89
C ASP A 69 3.76 0.94 3.02
N GLY A 70 4.04 0.25 4.13
CA GLY A 70 4.88 0.80 5.20
C GLY A 70 4.18 1.86 6.06
N TYR A 71 2.93 1.65 6.46
CA TYR A 71 2.22 2.58 7.32
C TYR A 71 2.76 2.61 8.75
N ARG A 72 2.67 3.77 9.41
CA ARG A 72 2.98 3.94 10.84
C ARG A 72 2.15 2.99 11.73
N ASP A 73 0.92 2.71 11.31
CA ASP A 73 0.03 1.73 11.93
C ASP A 73 0.72 0.36 12.13
N HIS A 74 1.68 0.01 11.26
CA HIS A 74 2.40 -1.26 11.34
C HIS A 74 3.30 -1.31 12.58
N ALA A 75 4.00 -0.23 12.90
CA ALA A 75 4.82 -0.14 14.11
C ALA A 75 3.96 0.04 15.38
N GLU A 76 2.90 0.82 15.30
CA GLU A 76 2.09 1.18 16.47
C GLU A 76 1.03 0.13 16.84
N THR A 77 0.56 -0.64 15.87
CA THR A 77 -0.57 -1.57 16.06
C THR A 77 -0.21 -3.00 15.65
N ALA A 78 0.23 -3.21 14.40
CA ALA A 78 0.37 -4.56 13.85
C ALA A 78 1.53 -5.33 14.50
N ALA A 79 2.76 -4.80 14.46
CA ALA A 79 3.93 -5.49 15.02
C ALA A 79 3.80 -5.80 16.52
N PRO A 80 3.30 -4.87 17.39
CA PRO A 80 3.02 -5.22 18.79
C PRO A 80 1.96 -6.31 18.95
N ALA A 81 0.93 -6.36 18.12
CA ALA A 81 -0.10 -7.39 18.18
C ALA A 81 0.45 -8.79 17.80
N LEU A 82 1.34 -8.83 16.79
CA LEU A 82 2.05 -10.06 16.42
C LEU A 82 3.02 -10.51 17.51
N ALA A 83 3.84 -9.58 18.04
CA ALA A 83 4.83 -9.88 19.07
C ALA A 83 4.19 -10.47 20.33
N ARG A 84 3.01 -9.98 20.77
CA ARG A 84 2.26 -10.57 21.91
C ARG A 84 1.85 -12.02 21.69
N ARG A 85 1.74 -12.46 20.43
CA ARG A 85 1.41 -13.84 20.03
C ARG A 85 2.64 -14.69 19.73
N GLY A 86 3.85 -14.11 19.82
CA GLY A 86 5.09 -14.76 19.40
C GLY A 86 5.18 -14.96 17.88
N TRP A 87 4.50 -14.15 17.12
CA TRP A 87 4.47 -14.23 15.65
C TRP A 87 5.35 -13.18 15.00
N LEU A 88 5.88 -13.50 13.83
CA LEU A 88 6.65 -12.62 13.00
C LEU A 88 5.83 -12.24 11.76
N GLY A 89 5.89 -10.97 11.38
CA GLY A 89 5.29 -10.45 10.16
C GLY A 89 6.35 -10.09 9.12
N LEU A 90 5.94 -10.04 7.86
CA LEU A 90 6.76 -9.55 6.74
C LEU A 90 6.18 -8.23 6.22
N PHE A 91 6.97 -7.17 6.28
CA PHE A 91 6.55 -5.81 6.00
C PHE A 91 7.22 -5.29 4.72
N PHE A 92 6.46 -4.62 3.87
CA PHE A 92 6.87 -4.12 2.57
C PHE A 92 6.69 -2.60 2.46
N PRO A 93 7.62 -1.79 2.99
CA PRO A 93 7.54 -0.34 2.84
C PRO A 93 7.92 0.10 1.42
N ALA A 94 7.19 1.08 0.86
CA ALA A 94 7.61 1.78 -0.35
C ALA A 94 8.72 2.78 -0.01
N ALA A 95 9.87 2.70 -0.69
CA ALA A 95 11.06 3.43 -0.25
C ALA A 95 10.93 4.95 -0.35
N ASP A 96 10.26 5.49 -1.37
CA ASP A 96 10.07 6.93 -1.54
C ASP A 96 9.19 7.54 -0.45
N ALA A 97 8.21 6.79 0.05
CA ALA A 97 7.38 7.21 1.17
C ALA A 97 8.22 7.44 2.45
N VAL A 98 9.21 6.57 2.69
CA VAL A 98 10.10 6.64 3.86
C VAL A 98 11.24 7.65 3.66
N THR A 99 11.88 7.67 2.48
CA THR A 99 13.13 8.41 2.25
C THR A 99 12.93 9.82 1.75
N LYS A 100 11.87 10.04 0.95
CA LYS A 100 11.53 11.34 0.34
C LYS A 100 10.34 12.00 0.98
N ARG A 101 9.65 11.32 1.91
CA ARG A 101 8.39 11.77 2.51
C ARG A 101 7.35 12.00 1.41
N ASP A 102 7.35 11.16 0.38
CA ASP A 102 6.45 11.27 -0.75
C ASP A 102 5.13 10.55 -0.45
N LEU A 103 4.03 11.28 -0.55
CA LEU A 103 2.71 10.71 -0.39
C LEU A 103 2.37 9.89 -1.64
N LEU A 104 2.22 8.57 -1.47
CA LEU A 104 1.89 7.68 -2.57
C LEU A 104 0.55 8.07 -3.19
N GLU A 105 0.47 8.11 -4.52
CA GLU A 105 -0.73 8.50 -5.26
C GLU A 105 -1.97 7.70 -4.82
N VAL A 106 -1.81 6.39 -4.61
CA VAL A 106 -2.91 5.52 -4.15
C VAL A 106 -3.44 5.93 -2.79
N ASN A 107 -2.55 6.33 -1.87
CA ASN A 107 -2.96 6.77 -0.54
C ASN A 107 -3.61 8.15 -0.58
N ALA A 108 -3.08 9.09 -1.37
CA ALA A 108 -3.73 10.38 -1.59
C ALA A 108 -5.18 10.19 -2.07
N ILE A 109 -5.40 9.30 -3.06
CA ILE A 109 -6.74 8.96 -3.56
C ILE A 109 -7.63 8.37 -2.47
N HIS A 110 -7.10 7.49 -1.62
CA HIS A 110 -7.86 6.89 -0.52
C HIS A 110 -8.31 7.95 0.49
N PHE A 111 -7.43 8.89 0.85
CA PHE A 111 -7.77 9.95 1.81
C PHE A 111 -8.70 11.00 1.22
N VAL A 112 -8.54 11.39 -0.04
CA VAL A 112 -9.50 12.25 -0.77
C VAL A 112 -10.90 11.59 -0.76
N ALA A 113 -10.93 10.31 -1.10
CA ALA A 113 -12.18 9.57 -1.02
C ALA A 113 -12.74 9.52 0.41
N ALA A 114 -11.93 9.29 1.44
CA ALA A 114 -12.39 9.24 2.83
C ALA A 114 -12.88 10.59 3.37
N ALA A 115 -12.31 11.68 2.90
CA ALA A 115 -12.67 13.04 3.29
C ALA A 115 -13.98 13.53 2.67
N SER A 116 -14.38 12.97 1.53
CA SER A 116 -15.61 13.37 0.83
C SER A 116 -16.86 12.70 1.43
N ASP A 117 -17.91 13.48 1.68
CA ASP A 117 -19.24 12.99 2.08
C ASP A 117 -20.13 12.68 0.88
N ASP A 118 -19.88 13.33 -0.26
CA ASP A 118 -20.63 13.20 -1.50
C ASP A 118 -19.73 12.65 -2.63
N ARG A 119 -19.89 11.36 -2.90
CA ARG A 119 -19.13 10.66 -3.95
C ARG A 119 -19.49 11.15 -5.35
N ALA A 120 -20.73 11.53 -5.59
CA ALA A 120 -21.17 12.04 -6.89
C ALA A 120 -20.55 13.42 -7.15
N ALA A 121 -20.51 14.30 -6.15
CA ALA A 121 -19.82 15.58 -6.23
C ALA A 121 -18.32 15.40 -6.50
N LEU A 122 -17.65 14.48 -5.78
CA LEU A 122 -16.24 14.18 -6.00
C LEU A 122 -15.98 13.64 -7.42
N ALA A 123 -16.84 12.74 -7.93
CA ALA A 123 -16.73 12.24 -9.31
C ALA A 123 -16.93 13.36 -10.35
N GLY A 124 -17.81 14.32 -10.07
CA GLY A 124 -17.98 15.54 -10.87
C GLY A 124 -16.73 16.41 -10.87
N GLU A 125 -16.13 16.63 -9.70
CA GLU A 125 -14.89 17.41 -9.55
C GLU A 125 -13.71 16.75 -10.27
N VAL A 126 -13.53 15.43 -10.14
CA VAL A 126 -12.50 14.67 -10.90
C VAL A 126 -12.70 14.87 -12.39
N ALA A 127 -13.92 14.75 -12.90
CA ALA A 127 -14.20 14.95 -14.34
C ALA A 127 -13.87 16.39 -14.80
N ALA A 128 -14.17 17.39 -13.98
CA ALA A 128 -13.86 18.79 -14.28
C ALA A 128 -12.35 19.05 -14.31
N LEU A 129 -11.61 18.55 -13.30
CA LEU A 129 -10.14 18.67 -13.25
C LEU A 129 -9.45 17.94 -14.42
N VAL A 130 -9.95 16.77 -14.81
CA VAL A 130 -9.43 16.04 -15.97
C VAL A 130 -9.60 16.86 -17.25
N GLU A 131 -10.75 17.54 -17.44
CA GLU A 131 -10.96 18.38 -18.60
C GLU A 131 -10.08 19.64 -18.55
N GLU A 132 -9.96 20.29 -17.38
CA GLU A 132 -9.13 21.49 -17.19
C GLU A 132 -7.64 21.21 -17.46
N THR A 133 -7.13 20.06 -17.05
CA THR A 133 -5.73 19.66 -17.18
C THR A 133 -5.45 18.80 -18.40
N ARG A 134 -6.39 18.68 -19.35
CA ARG A 134 -6.39 17.71 -20.42
C ARG A 134 -5.17 17.83 -21.34
N GLU A 135 -4.47 16.73 -21.51
CA GLU A 135 -3.36 16.60 -22.44
C GLU A 135 -3.77 15.90 -23.73
N ALA A 136 -2.95 16.02 -24.79
CA ALA A 136 -3.19 15.29 -26.02
C ALA A 136 -3.18 13.78 -25.78
N GLY A 137 -4.23 13.10 -26.22
CA GLY A 137 -4.40 11.65 -26.04
C GLY A 137 -5.14 11.24 -24.75
N THR A 138 -5.44 12.18 -23.85
CA THR A 138 -6.30 11.88 -22.70
C THR A 138 -7.75 11.66 -23.18
N PRO A 139 -8.41 10.56 -22.75
CA PRO A 139 -9.83 10.35 -23.04
C PRO A 139 -10.70 11.48 -22.51
N SER A 140 -11.82 11.77 -23.17
CA SER A 140 -12.75 12.77 -22.66
C SER A 140 -13.40 12.34 -21.36
N PRO A 141 -13.90 13.26 -20.50
CA PRO A 141 -14.68 12.88 -19.31
C PRO A 141 -15.89 12.00 -19.63
N ALA A 142 -16.48 12.14 -20.81
CA ALA A 142 -17.58 11.27 -21.26
C ALA A 142 -17.08 9.84 -21.50
N ASP A 143 -15.98 9.65 -22.24
CA ASP A 143 -15.39 8.33 -22.46
C ASP A 143 -14.95 7.67 -21.15
N LEU A 144 -14.42 8.48 -20.22
CA LEU A 144 -14.03 7.99 -18.89
C LEU A 144 -15.26 7.55 -18.06
N ARG A 145 -16.37 8.29 -18.14
CA ARG A 145 -17.63 7.88 -17.50
C ARG A 145 -18.16 6.59 -18.09
N ASP A 146 -18.22 6.46 -19.39
CA ASP A 146 -18.69 5.24 -20.06
C ASP A 146 -17.85 4.01 -19.66
N ARG A 147 -16.56 4.21 -19.47
CA ARG A 147 -15.64 3.12 -19.09
C ARG A 147 -15.70 2.76 -17.61
N TRP A 148 -15.73 3.76 -16.72
CA TRP A 148 -15.47 3.56 -15.29
C TRP A 148 -16.70 3.75 -14.39
N HIS A 149 -17.71 4.56 -14.79
CA HIS A 149 -18.87 4.88 -13.98
C HIS A 149 -19.90 3.73 -14.00
N ARG A 150 -19.58 2.66 -13.31
CA ARG A 150 -20.43 1.48 -13.12
C ARG A 150 -20.08 0.82 -11.79
N PRO A 151 -21.04 0.24 -11.05
CA PRO A 151 -20.76 -0.39 -9.77
C PRO A 151 -19.79 -1.57 -9.92
N GLY A 152 -18.94 -1.75 -8.94
CA GLY A 152 -18.02 -2.87 -8.80
C GLY A 152 -18.54 -3.86 -7.75
N ARG A 153 -17.67 -4.81 -7.36
CA ARG A 153 -17.96 -5.76 -6.28
C ARG A 153 -18.01 -5.06 -4.91
N TRP A 154 -17.19 -4.03 -4.72
CA TRP A 154 -16.95 -3.37 -3.44
C TRP A 154 -17.22 -1.88 -3.46
N ASP A 155 -17.17 -1.25 -4.63
CA ASP A 155 -17.31 0.18 -4.84
C ASP A 155 -18.61 0.48 -5.59
N ASP A 156 -19.30 1.55 -5.21
CA ASP A 156 -20.36 2.15 -6.02
C ASP A 156 -19.83 2.73 -7.34
N ALA A 157 -20.70 3.22 -8.21
CA ALA A 157 -20.31 3.71 -9.52
C ALA A 157 -19.39 4.94 -9.44
N ASP A 158 -19.67 5.88 -8.54
CA ASP A 158 -18.89 7.11 -8.38
C ASP A 158 -17.51 6.83 -7.77
N THR A 159 -17.44 6.01 -6.72
CA THR A 159 -16.18 5.56 -6.13
C THR A 159 -15.31 4.84 -7.16
N ARG A 160 -15.92 3.95 -7.95
CA ARG A 160 -15.19 3.24 -9.01
C ARG A 160 -14.74 4.17 -10.13
N PHE A 161 -15.51 5.19 -10.48
CA PHE A 161 -15.11 6.22 -11.43
C PHE A 161 -13.87 6.96 -10.93
N VAL A 162 -13.91 7.50 -9.70
CA VAL A 162 -12.80 8.22 -9.09
C VAL A 162 -11.53 7.35 -9.07
N LYS A 163 -11.59 6.15 -8.52
CA LYS A 163 -10.45 5.23 -8.47
C LYS A 163 -9.95 4.83 -9.86
N GLY A 164 -10.85 4.45 -10.77
CA GLY A 164 -10.48 4.02 -12.12
C GLY A 164 -9.81 5.10 -12.93
N VAL A 165 -10.32 6.33 -12.86
CA VAL A 165 -9.72 7.48 -13.54
C VAL A 165 -8.35 7.81 -12.97
N LEU A 166 -8.25 8.00 -11.66
CA LEU A 166 -7.03 8.45 -11.00
C LEU A 166 -5.93 7.37 -10.91
N GLN A 167 -6.28 6.08 -10.92
CA GLN A 167 -5.27 5.01 -10.82
C GLN A 167 -4.87 4.42 -12.16
N GLN A 168 -5.69 4.54 -13.23
CA GLN A 168 -5.48 3.76 -14.44
C GLN A 168 -5.66 4.51 -15.76
N ALA A 169 -6.39 5.64 -15.78
CA ALA A 169 -6.84 6.21 -17.04
C ALA A 169 -6.00 7.42 -17.50
N LEU A 170 -5.32 8.11 -16.59
CA LEU A 170 -4.61 9.35 -16.89
C LEU A 170 -3.12 9.13 -17.13
N PRO A 171 -2.50 9.90 -18.05
CA PRO A 171 -1.05 10.02 -18.12
C PRO A 171 -0.45 10.44 -16.78
N ALA A 172 0.76 10.00 -16.47
CA ALA A 172 1.36 10.17 -15.14
C ALA A 172 1.43 11.63 -14.67
N GLY A 173 1.81 12.56 -15.54
CA GLY A 173 1.89 14.00 -15.22
C GLY A 173 0.53 14.58 -14.87
N GLN A 174 -0.45 14.36 -15.74
CA GLN A 174 -1.82 14.81 -15.50
C GLN A 174 -2.43 14.17 -14.24
N ARG A 175 -2.22 12.87 -14.06
CA ARG A 175 -2.69 12.13 -12.90
C ARG A 175 -2.18 12.77 -11.60
N ARG A 176 -0.87 13.04 -11.52
CA ARG A 176 -0.26 13.68 -10.34
C ARG A 176 -0.88 15.05 -10.10
N THR A 177 -1.02 15.90 -11.12
CA THR A 177 -1.64 17.23 -10.98
C THR A 177 -3.05 17.18 -10.44
N VAL A 178 -3.88 16.25 -10.96
CA VAL A 178 -5.27 16.10 -10.49
C VAL A 178 -5.32 15.60 -9.05
N ILE A 179 -4.51 14.60 -8.71
CA ILE A 179 -4.44 14.03 -7.36
C ILE A 179 -3.97 15.09 -6.35
N ASP A 180 -2.90 15.81 -6.64
CA ASP A 180 -2.36 16.85 -5.76
C ASP A 180 -3.39 17.95 -5.53
N THR A 181 -4.10 18.39 -6.60
CA THR A 181 -5.17 19.39 -6.48
C THR A 181 -6.30 18.91 -5.57
N LEU A 182 -6.77 17.69 -5.75
CA LEU A 182 -7.82 17.10 -4.91
C LEU A 182 -7.35 16.94 -3.46
N PHE A 183 -6.12 16.50 -3.26
CA PHE A 183 -5.55 16.32 -1.93
C PHE A 183 -5.46 17.64 -1.16
N HIS A 184 -4.97 18.70 -1.80
CA HIS A 184 -4.95 20.04 -1.20
C HIS A 184 -6.34 20.57 -0.87
N ARG A 185 -7.34 20.31 -1.71
CA ARG A 185 -8.70 20.79 -1.47
C ARG A 185 -9.43 20.06 -0.36
N HIS A 186 -9.20 18.76 -0.22
CA HIS A 186 -10.04 17.89 0.64
C HIS A 186 -9.32 17.35 1.88
N VAL A 187 -7.98 17.30 1.89
CA VAL A 187 -7.25 16.58 2.94
C VAL A 187 -6.27 17.49 3.69
N SER A 188 -5.27 18.05 3.01
CA SER A 188 -4.23 18.85 3.67
C SER A 188 -3.45 19.72 2.69
N ASP A 189 -3.09 20.93 3.15
CA ASP A 189 -2.14 21.82 2.46
C ASP A 189 -0.67 21.43 2.68
N ASP A 190 -0.40 20.48 3.58
CA ASP A 190 0.94 19.95 3.88
C ASP A 190 1.01 18.45 3.59
N PRO A 191 1.22 18.04 2.32
CA PRO A 191 1.33 16.63 1.96
C PRO A 191 2.57 15.95 2.56
N GLN A 192 3.66 16.68 2.81
CA GLN A 192 4.86 16.11 3.43
C GLN A 192 4.65 15.80 4.91
N GLY A 193 4.10 16.74 5.68
CA GLY A 193 3.73 16.48 7.07
C GLY A 193 2.67 15.40 7.20
N PHE A 194 1.77 15.29 6.21
CA PHE A 194 0.81 14.20 6.15
C PHE A 194 1.49 12.85 5.91
N ALA A 195 2.44 12.79 4.99
CA ALA A 195 3.22 11.58 4.72
C ALA A 195 4.06 11.15 5.93
N ASP A 196 4.67 12.09 6.66
CA ASP A 196 5.39 11.83 7.90
C ASP A 196 4.51 11.21 8.98
N ALA A 197 3.27 11.67 9.08
CA ALA A 197 2.31 11.09 10.03
C ALA A 197 1.75 9.73 9.57
N LEU A 198 1.79 9.45 8.26
CA LEU A 198 1.20 8.25 7.68
C LEU A 198 2.16 7.06 7.63
N TYR A 199 3.43 7.30 7.27
CA TYR A 199 4.39 6.22 6.99
C TYR A 199 5.39 5.98 8.11
N LEU A 200 5.98 4.79 8.09
CA LEU A 200 7.16 4.46 8.89
C LEU A 200 8.32 5.38 8.52
N ASP A 201 9.13 5.70 9.50
CA ASP A 201 10.47 6.22 9.30
C ASP A 201 11.54 5.11 9.47
N ARG A 202 12.80 5.43 9.20
CA ARG A 202 13.90 4.46 9.32
C ARG A 202 14.11 3.94 10.74
N GLU A 203 13.83 4.77 11.74
CA GLU A 203 13.96 4.40 13.16
C GLU A 203 12.91 3.35 13.53
N ALA A 204 11.66 3.56 13.11
CA ALA A 204 10.58 2.61 13.30
C ALA A 204 10.87 1.27 12.59
N ILE A 205 11.35 1.30 11.33
CA ILE A 205 11.75 0.09 10.59
C ILE A 205 12.86 -0.66 11.35
N SER A 206 13.91 0.06 11.80
CA SER A 206 15.01 -0.55 12.54
C SER A 206 14.53 -1.15 13.88
N SER A 207 13.67 -0.45 14.60
CA SER A 207 13.10 -0.93 15.86
C SER A 207 12.23 -2.18 15.66
N MET A 208 11.41 -2.21 14.61
CA MET A 208 10.60 -3.38 14.27
C MET A 208 11.48 -4.57 13.86
N ARG A 209 12.55 -4.35 13.09
CA ARG A 209 13.55 -5.38 12.76
C ARG A 209 14.20 -5.94 14.02
N ASP A 210 14.64 -5.09 14.94
CA ASP A 210 15.26 -5.51 16.21
C ASP A 210 14.30 -6.30 17.09
N ALA A 211 13.00 -6.08 16.93
CA ALA A 211 11.92 -6.89 17.53
C ALA A 211 11.63 -8.19 16.76
N GLY A 212 12.39 -8.51 15.71
CA GLY A 212 12.29 -9.74 14.93
C GLY A 212 11.38 -9.68 13.72
N MET A 213 10.75 -8.53 13.41
CA MET A 213 9.93 -8.39 12.20
C MET A 213 10.81 -8.39 10.96
N ALA A 214 10.34 -9.04 9.89
CA ALA A 214 11.06 -9.09 8.63
C ALA A 214 10.55 -8.03 7.64
N PHE A 215 11.42 -7.66 6.71
CA PHE A 215 11.12 -6.65 5.71
C PHE A 215 11.52 -7.12 4.31
N GLY A 216 10.74 -6.68 3.32
CA GLY A 216 10.99 -6.90 1.90
C GLY A 216 10.74 -5.62 1.10
N SER A 217 10.99 -5.67 -0.19
CA SER A 217 10.81 -4.55 -1.11
C SER A 217 9.36 -4.41 -1.56
N HIS A 218 8.87 -3.17 -1.63
CA HIS A 218 7.62 -2.81 -2.31
C HIS A 218 7.89 -1.81 -3.46
N GLY A 219 9.10 -1.86 -4.02
CA GLY A 219 9.61 -0.84 -4.91
C GLY A 219 9.87 0.47 -4.18
N ALA A 220 10.28 1.48 -4.91
CA ALA A 220 10.49 2.81 -4.36
C ALA A 220 9.27 3.71 -4.53
N CYS A 221 8.80 3.87 -5.77
CA CYS A 221 7.75 4.82 -6.13
C CYS A 221 6.33 4.24 -6.10
N HIS A 222 6.16 3.01 -5.69
CA HIS A 222 4.88 2.28 -5.65
C HIS A 222 4.10 2.32 -6.98
N ARG A 223 4.81 2.33 -8.11
CA ARG A 223 4.21 2.23 -9.44
C ARG A 223 4.06 0.78 -9.88
N ARG A 224 3.15 0.53 -10.80
CA ARG A 224 3.07 -0.80 -11.44
C ARG A 224 4.40 -1.10 -12.12
N MET A 225 5.12 -2.12 -11.67
CA MET A 225 6.43 -2.47 -12.24
C MET A 225 6.35 -2.83 -13.72
N THR A 226 5.20 -3.29 -14.19
CA THR A 226 4.93 -3.58 -15.61
C THR A 226 4.87 -2.33 -16.50
N GLU A 227 4.73 -1.13 -15.92
CA GLU A 227 4.68 0.15 -16.62
C GLU A 227 6.04 0.86 -16.63
N LEU A 228 7.05 0.34 -15.92
CA LEU A 228 8.40 0.86 -15.89
C LEU A 228 9.21 0.26 -17.06
N ASP A 229 10.05 1.06 -17.70
CA ASP A 229 11.11 0.52 -18.55
C ASP A 229 12.21 -0.13 -17.69
N ASP A 230 13.13 -0.87 -18.30
CA ASP A 230 14.13 -1.64 -17.56
C ASP A 230 15.02 -0.75 -16.67
N LYS A 231 15.42 0.43 -17.18
CA LYS A 231 16.23 1.38 -16.40
C LYS A 231 15.48 1.96 -15.21
N ALA A 232 14.21 2.28 -15.38
CA ALA A 232 13.36 2.79 -14.29
C ALA A 232 13.05 1.69 -13.28
N LEU A 233 12.86 0.46 -13.73
CA LEU A 233 12.65 -0.69 -12.86
C LEU A 233 13.89 -0.99 -12.01
N ASP A 234 15.09 -1.02 -12.61
CA ASP A 234 16.34 -1.22 -11.89
C ASP A 234 16.53 -0.11 -10.83
N ALA A 235 16.34 1.15 -11.21
CA ALA A 235 16.46 2.27 -10.27
C ALA A 235 15.42 2.22 -9.12
N ASP A 236 14.20 1.77 -9.39
CA ASP A 236 13.15 1.62 -8.38
C ASP A 236 13.51 0.50 -7.37
N LEU A 237 13.99 -0.62 -7.86
CA LEU A 237 14.44 -1.73 -7.03
C LEU A 237 15.69 -1.37 -6.22
N ASP A 238 16.72 -0.77 -6.86
CA ASP A 238 17.94 -0.32 -6.19
C ASP A 238 17.63 0.64 -5.03
N ALA A 239 16.75 1.62 -5.25
CA ALA A 239 16.34 2.56 -4.21
C ALA A 239 15.61 1.86 -3.05
N SER A 240 14.78 0.86 -3.36
CA SER A 240 14.08 0.08 -2.35
C SER A 240 15.03 -0.80 -1.53
N LEU A 241 15.97 -1.48 -2.17
CA LEU A 241 16.97 -2.30 -1.48
C LEU A 241 17.91 -1.41 -0.64
N ALA A 242 18.32 -0.24 -1.15
CA ALA A 242 19.12 0.71 -0.40
C ALA A 242 18.42 1.22 0.89
N LEU A 243 17.08 1.40 0.87
CA LEU A 243 16.33 1.68 2.10
C LEU A 243 16.49 0.54 3.09
N LEU A 244 16.25 -0.71 2.69
CA LEU A 244 16.34 -1.89 3.56
C LEU A 244 17.75 -2.00 4.17
N GLU A 245 18.79 -1.90 3.36
CA GLU A 245 20.19 -1.92 3.81
C GLU A 245 20.51 -0.79 4.79
N SER A 246 20.01 0.42 4.54
CA SER A 246 20.18 1.56 5.44
C SER A 246 19.52 1.36 6.81
N CYS A 247 18.55 0.47 6.89
CA CYS A 247 17.90 0.03 8.14
C CYS A 247 18.54 -1.24 8.70
N GLY A 248 19.68 -1.72 8.14
CA GLY A 248 20.42 -2.90 8.60
C GLY A 248 19.73 -4.23 8.24
N ILE A 249 18.90 -4.25 7.20
CA ILE A 249 18.25 -5.45 6.67
C ILE A 249 19.11 -5.96 5.53
N SER A 250 19.55 -7.22 5.59
CA SER A 250 20.38 -7.83 4.54
C SER A 250 19.56 -8.11 3.28
N THR A 251 20.12 -7.78 2.12
CA THR A 251 19.55 -8.02 0.79
C THR A 251 20.40 -8.97 -0.07
N GLY A 252 21.48 -9.56 0.50
CA GLY A 252 22.51 -10.29 -0.26
C GLY A 252 22.06 -11.65 -0.80
N GLU A 253 21.59 -12.57 0.04
CA GLU A 253 21.33 -13.97 -0.36
C GLU A 253 19.84 -14.33 -0.54
N GLY A 254 18.98 -13.34 -0.53
CA GLY A 254 17.54 -13.53 -0.72
C GLY A 254 16.76 -12.42 -0.06
N TRP A 255 15.85 -11.87 -0.80
CA TRP A 255 14.94 -10.86 -0.32
C TRP A 255 13.56 -11.07 -0.94
N SER A 256 12.54 -10.57 -0.28
CA SER A 256 11.16 -10.71 -0.72
C SER A 256 10.71 -9.46 -1.44
N LEU A 257 9.92 -9.64 -2.51
CA LEU A 257 9.28 -8.57 -3.26
C LEU A 257 7.76 -8.74 -3.21
N CYS A 258 7.07 -7.68 -2.81
CA CYS A 258 5.64 -7.54 -3.03
C CYS A 258 5.42 -6.58 -4.21
N TYR A 259 4.77 -7.05 -5.27
CA TYR A 259 4.51 -6.23 -6.46
C TYR A 259 3.45 -5.17 -6.17
N PRO A 260 3.75 -3.86 -6.31
CA PRO A 260 2.73 -2.82 -6.18
C PRO A 260 1.53 -3.08 -7.10
N HIS A 261 0.33 -2.96 -6.55
CA HIS A 261 -0.93 -3.27 -7.24
C HIS A 261 -1.06 -4.72 -7.76
N GLY A 262 -0.18 -5.64 -7.33
CA GLY A 262 -0.13 -7.01 -7.85
C GLY A 262 0.28 -7.11 -9.32
N ALA A 263 0.82 -6.04 -9.91
CA ALA A 263 1.16 -5.97 -11.33
C ALA A 263 2.52 -6.59 -11.61
N HIS A 264 2.55 -7.76 -12.21
CA HIS A 264 3.76 -8.48 -12.61
C HIS A 264 3.64 -9.06 -14.02
N ASN A 265 4.74 -9.34 -14.65
CA ASN A 265 4.84 -10.04 -15.94
C ASN A 265 6.04 -10.99 -15.92
N ARG A 266 6.39 -11.59 -17.08
CA ARG A 266 7.52 -12.55 -17.21
C ARG A 266 8.81 -11.88 -17.69
N ARG A 267 9.00 -10.59 -17.48
CA ARG A 267 10.30 -9.96 -17.75
C ARG A 267 11.37 -10.56 -16.88
#